data_51f915663485bf8445fdf1e25b5e66ff
#
_entry.id   51f915663485bf8445fdf1e25b5e66ff
#
_cell.length_a   1.000
_cell.length_b   1.000
_cell.length_c   1.000
_cell.angle_alpha   90.00
_cell.angle_beta   90.00
_cell.angle_gamma   90.00
#
_symmetry.space_group_name_H-M   'P 1'
#
loop_
_entity.id
_entity.type
_entity.pdbx_description
1 polymer ?
#
loop_
_entity_poly.entity_id
_entity_poly.type
_entity_poly.pdbx_seq_one_letter_code
_entity_poly.pdbx_strand_id
1 'polypeptide(L)'
;CHTEMSGEEMAEEYMDTAGIDKKKQQVQIQNNLMFQGTDSGSYSMTSLSKFMADIGSELLDVCGMLKNDFIKYDGSQTWTDLRKYLTDKQMEELKDRLLTADDGRVIGILADDLPVLQAEECYTNKETEAAIGIIYNAPHKDEAVKYLLYLAGVK
;
A
#
# COMPACT_ATOMS: atom_id res chain seq x y z
N CYS A 1 -5.32 7.35 3.78
CA CYS A 1 -6.63 6.77 4.08
C CYS A 1 -7.21 7.48 5.29
N HIS A 2 -8.35 8.14 5.14
CA HIS A 2 -9.14 8.65 6.26
C HIS A 2 -10.25 7.64 6.51
N THR A 3 -10.09 6.83 7.54
CA THR A 3 -11.12 5.91 8.02
C THR A 3 -11.54 6.34 9.42
N GLU A 4 -12.75 6.04 9.81
CA GLU A 4 -13.18 6.16 11.21
C GLU A 4 -12.50 5.10 12.09
N MET A 5 -12.03 4.01 11.46
CA MET A 5 -11.32 2.91 12.11
C MET A 5 -9.85 3.28 12.35
N SER A 6 -9.32 2.98 13.51
CA SER A 6 -7.91 3.21 13.83
C SER A 6 -7.00 2.24 13.08
N GLY A 7 -5.75 2.62 12.86
CA GLY A 7 -4.76 1.72 12.26
C GLY A 7 -4.54 0.45 13.09
N GLU A 8 -4.72 0.51 14.41
CA GLU A 8 -4.62 -0.65 15.31
C GLU A 8 -5.76 -1.65 15.06
N GLU A 9 -6.99 -1.17 14.92
CA GLU A 9 -8.16 -2.02 14.63
C GLU A 9 -8.02 -2.72 13.29
N MET A 10 -7.59 -2.01 12.24
CA MET A 10 -7.32 -2.60 10.92
C MET A 10 -6.23 -3.68 10.99
N ALA A 11 -5.17 -3.43 11.77
CA ALA A 11 -4.08 -4.39 11.95
C ALA A 11 -4.55 -5.65 12.70
N GLU A 12 -5.37 -5.50 13.72
CA GLU A 12 -5.94 -6.63 14.46
C GLU A 12 -6.85 -7.49 13.58
N GLU A 13 -7.73 -6.89 12.81
CA GLU A 13 -8.62 -7.59 11.90
C GLU A 13 -7.83 -8.37 10.83
N TYR A 14 -6.81 -7.77 10.26
CA TYR A 14 -5.93 -8.47 9.34
C TYR A 14 -5.22 -9.66 10.00
N MET A 15 -4.62 -9.46 11.18
CA MET A 15 -3.91 -10.52 11.89
C MET A 15 -4.84 -11.69 12.22
N ASP A 16 -6.07 -11.42 12.62
CA ASP A 16 -7.07 -12.47 12.93
C ASP A 16 -7.50 -13.23 11.66
N THR A 17 -7.73 -12.51 10.57
CA THR A 17 -8.12 -13.11 9.27
C THR A 17 -6.99 -13.92 8.65
N ALA A 18 -5.75 -13.45 8.75
CA ALA A 18 -4.57 -14.13 8.21
C ALA A 18 -4.02 -15.23 9.13
N GLY A 19 -4.57 -15.38 10.33
CA GLY A 19 -4.10 -16.37 11.31
C GLY A 19 -2.70 -16.10 11.84
N ILE A 20 -2.31 -14.82 11.95
CA ILE A 20 -0.98 -14.41 12.40
C ILE A 20 -0.85 -14.61 13.92
N ASP A 21 0.23 -15.26 14.34
CA ASP A 21 0.56 -15.42 15.75
C ASP A 21 1.01 -14.09 16.36
N LYS A 22 0.10 -13.40 17.04
CA LYS A 22 0.33 -12.10 17.69
C LYS A 22 1.47 -12.09 18.72
N LYS A 23 1.95 -13.26 19.14
CA LYS A 23 3.12 -13.38 20.03
C LYS A 23 4.45 -13.34 19.29
N LYS A 24 4.45 -13.62 17.99
CA LYS A 24 5.65 -13.71 17.17
C LYS A 24 5.78 -12.58 16.16
N GLN A 25 4.65 -12.03 15.73
CA GLN A 25 4.60 -11.02 14.68
C GLN A 25 3.63 -9.91 15.06
N GLN A 26 3.98 -8.70 14.69
CA GLN A 26 3.16 -7.52 14.87
C GLN A 26 2.94 -6.83 13.52
N VAL A 27 1.69 -6.48 13.24
CA VAL A 27 1.30 -5.64 12.11
C VAL A 27 1.04 -4.23 12.61
N GLN A 28 1.63 -3.24 11.97
CA GLN A 28 1.38 -1.82 12.26
C GLN A 28 0.85 -1.13 11.01
N ILE A 29 -0.28 -0.45 11.14
CA ILE A 29 -0.88 0.33 10.07
C ILE A 29 -0.90 1.80 10.49
N GLN A 30 -0.24 2.65 9.69
CA GLN A 30 -0.26 4.09 9.87
C GLN A 30 -1.16 4.71 8.80
N ASN A 31 -2.30 5.25 9.20
CA ASN A 31 -3.28 5.85 8.30
C ASN A 31 -3.34 7.39 8.41
N ASN A 32 -2.42 7.99 9.15
CA ASN A 32 -2.39 9.43 9.44
C ASN A 32 -1.35 10.24 8.65
N LEU A 33 -0.63 9.63 7.71
CA LEU A 33 0.30 10.36 6.84
C LEU A 33 -0.50 11.05 5.73
N MET A 34 -0.37 12.37 5.66
CA MET A 34 -1.03 13.19 4.65
C MET A 34 -0.01 13.62 3.60
N PHE A 35 -0.14 13.05 2.40
CA PHE A 35 0.57 13.50 1.20
C PHE A 35 -0.38 14.42 0.44
N GLN A 36 -0.29 15.73 0.66
CA GLN A 36 -1.03 16.70 -0.14
C GLN A 36 -0.16 17.22 -1.30
N GLY A 37 -0.81 17.47 -2.43
CA GLY A 37 -0.15 17.95 -3.63
C GLY A 37 0.66 19.25 -3.41
N THR A 38 1.40 19.62 -4.40
CA THR A 38 2.50 20.60 -4.42
C THR A 38 2.24 21.99 -3.85
N ASP A 39 1.02 22.34 -3.50
CA ASP A 39 0.63 23.70 -3.06
C ASP A 39 0.43 23.86 -1.55
N SER A 40 0.52 22.81 -0.78
CA SER A 40 0.26 22.88 0.66
C SER A 40 1.51 22.68 1.50
N GLY A 41 1.97 23.75 2.06
CA GLY A 41 2.92 24.00 3.11
C GLY A 41 3.58 22.86 3.91
N SER A 42 4.15 23.17 5.06
CA SER A 42 5.06 22.37 5.87
C SER A 42 4.60 20.93 6.23
N TYR A 43 3.31 20.63 6.21
CA TYR A 43 2.81 19.30 6.53
C TYR A 43 3.22 18.24 5.50
N SER A 44 3.23 18.59 4.22
CA SER A 44 3.63 17.66 3.16
C SER A 44 5.13 17.32 3.23
N MET A 45 5.96 18.29 3.61
CA MET A 45 7.39 18.07 3.79
C MET A 45 7.70 17.16 4.99
N THR A 46 6.99 17.31 6.08
CA THR A 46 7.17 16.48 7.27
C THR A 46 6.75 15.02 6.98
N SER A 47 5.61 14.82 6.33
CA SER A 47 5.14 13.48 5.95
C SER A 47 6.08 12.82 4.95
N LEU A 48 6.60 13.57 3.99
CA LEU A 48 7.58 13.08 3.02
C LEU A 48 8.89 12.69 3.71
N SER A 49 9.40 13.54 4.61
CA SER A 49 10.63 13.26 5.36
C SER A 49 10.49 12.01 6.21
N LYS A 50 9.35 11.83 6.88
CA LYS A 50 9.03 10.61 7.63
C LYS A 50 8.98 9.39 6.72
N PHE A 51 8.29 9.48 5.60
CA PHE A 51 8.18 8.40 4.61
C PHE A 51 9.56 7.95 4.12
N MET A 52 10.41 8.89 3.73
CA MET A 52 11.77 8.59 3.28
C MET A 52 12.65 8.01 4.39
N ALA A 53 12.49 8.47 5.62
CA ALA A 53 13.20 7.91 6.78
C ALA A 53 12.74 6.48 7.10
N ASP A 54 11.44 6.21 7.05
CA ASP A 54 10.89 4.87 7.28
C ASP A 54 11.36 3.88 6.20
N ILE A 55 11.44 4.31 4.93
CA ILE A 55 12.05 3.51 3.85
C ILE A 55 13.53 3.24 4.15
N GLY A 56 14.29 4.28 4.43
CA GLY A 56 15.73 4.15 4.69
C GLY A 56 16.09 3.28 5.89
N SER A 57 15.18 3.19 6.86
CA SER A 57 15.32 2.36 8.06
C SER A 57 14.71 0.96 7.92
N GLU A 58 14.23 0.60 6.74
CA GLU A 58 13.56 -0.70 6.47
C GLU A 58 12.36 -0.98 7.42
N LEU A 59 11.63 0.07 7.77
CA LEU A 59 10.47 -0.01 8.66
C LEU A 59 9.14 -0.09 7.91
N LEU A 60 9.17 -0.01 6.58
CA LEU A 60 7.97 0.09 5.76
C LEU A 60 7.93 -1.05 4.74
N ASP A 61 6.87 -1.83 4.78
CA ASP A 61 6.63 -2.92 3.83
C ASP A 61 5.69 -2.49 2.70
N VAL A 62 4.54 -1.93 3.04
CA VAL A 62 3.46 -1.54 2.11
C VAL A 62 3.15 -0.07 2.27
N CYS A 63 2.91 0.61 1.17
CA CYS A 63 2.46 2.00 1.18
C CYS A 63 1.34 2.23 0.15
N GLY A 64 0.34 3.00 0.56
CA GLY A 64 -0.74 3.47 -0.32
C GLY A 64 -0.76 4.99 -0.37
N MET A 65 -0.97 5.54 -1.55
CA MET A 65 -1.09 6.98 -1.78
C MET A 65 -1.90 7.26 -3.04
N LEU A 66 -2.14 8.53 -3.35
CA LEU A 66 -2.78 8.91 -4.61
C LEU A 66 -1.93 8.42 -5.79
N LYS A 67 -2.60 7.93 -6.84
CA LYS A 67 -1.97 7.31 -8.01
C LYS A 67 -0.90 8.21 -8.65
N ASN A 68 -1.18 9.50 -8.79
CA ASN A 68 -0.23 10.43 -9.40
C ASN A 68 1.08 10.56 -8.58
N ASP A 69 0.96 10.60 -7.27
CA ASP A 69 2.12 10.63 -6.37
C ASP A 69 2.84 9.28 -6.38
N PHE A 70 2.10 8.19 -6.38
CA PHE A 70 2.63 6.83 -6.46
C PHE A 70 3.53 6.64 -7.70
N ILE A 71 3.07 7.06 -8.87
CA ILE A 71 3.84 7.01 -10.13
C ILE A 71 5.06 7.93 -10.06
N LYS A 72 4.90 9.13 -9.52
CA LYS A 72 5.98 10.11 -9.38
C LYS A 72 7.13 9.58 -8.52
N TYR A 73 6.83 8.87 -7.43
CA TYR A 73 7.86 8.29 -6.56
C TYR A 73 8.57 7.09 -7.17
N ASP A 74 8.04 6.47 -8.22
CA ASP A 74 8.71 5.37 -8.91
C ASP A 74 9.96 5.80 -9.71
N GLY A 75 10.14 7.08 -9.98
CA GLY A 75 11.38 7.60 -10.58
C GLY A 75 12.66 7.22 -9.85
N SER A 76 12.57 6.87 -8.56
CA SER A 76 13.67 6.36 -7.73
C SER A 76 13.63 4.83 -7.57
N GLN A 77 12.83 4.12 -8.34
CA GLN A 77 12.59 2.68 -8.21
C GLN A 77 12.11 2.29 -6.79
N THR A 78 11.21 3.08 -6.25
CA THR A 78 10.69 2.92 -4.88
C THR A 78 9.87 1.65 -4.69
N TRP A 79 9.25 1.14 -5.77
CA TRP A 79 8.31 0.04 -5.70
C TRP A 79 8.90 -1.27 -6.17
N THR A 80 8.54 -2.36 -5.49
CA THR A 80 8.90 -3.72 -5.86
C THR A 80 8.12 -4.18 -7.09
N ASP A 81 8.78 -4.89 -8.00
CA ASP A 81 8.12 -5.55 -9.13
C ASP A 81 7.31 -6.76 -8.66
N LEU A 82 5.99 -6.62 -8.63
CA LEU A 82 5.07 -7.64 -8.13
C LEU A 82 5.03 -8.92 -8.98
N ARG A 83 5.49 -8.88 -10.24
CA ARG A 83 5.57 -10.07 -11.09
C ARG A 83 6.44 -11.18 -10.50
N LYS A 84 7.36 -10.83 -9.60
CA LYS A 84 8.25 -11.78 -8.93
C LYS A 84 7.58 -12.53 -7.78
N TYR A 85 6.45 -12.06 -7.31
CA TYR A 85 5.78 -12.53 -6.09
C TYR A 85 4.37 -13.03 -6.33
N LEU A 86 3.71 -12.58 -7.38
CA LEU A 86 2.36 -13.00 -7.75
C LEU A 86 2.39 -14.18 -8.70
N THR A 87 1.49 -15.13 -8.52
CA THR A 87 1.26 -16.22 -9.48
C THR A 87 0.52 -15.72 -10.72
N ASP A 88 0.62 -16.46 -11.82
CA ASP A 88 -0.10 -16.11 -13.07
C ASP A 88 -1.61 -15.99 -12.83
N LYS A 89 -2.18 -16.84 -11.98
CA LYS A 89 -3.59 -16.78 -11.62
C LYS A 89 -3.94 -15.49 -10.87
N GLN A 90 -3.10 -15.09 -9.89
CA GLN A 90 -3.29 -13.86 -9.14
C GLN A 90 -3.12 -12.62 -10.03
N MET A 91 -2.16 -12.64 -10.95
CA MET A 91 -1.97 -11.59 -11.95
C MET A 91 -3.20 -11.45 -12.86
N GLU A 92 -3.79 -12.55 -13.30
CA GLU A 92 -5.01 -12.54 -14.13
C GLU A 92 -6.23 -12.02 -13.33
N GLU A 93 -6.38 -12.39 -12.06
CA GLU A 93 -7.46 -11.89 -11.21
C GLU A 93 -7.35 -10.39 -10.93
N LEU A 94 -6.13 -9.86 -10.89
CA LEU A 94 -5.84 -8.44 -10.62
C LEU A 94 -5.61 -7.60 -11.88
N LYS A 95 -5.67 -8.19 -13.08
CA LYS A 95 -5.25 -7.53 -14.34
C LYS A 95 -5.80 -6.13 -14.57
N ASP A 96 -7.06 -5.90 -14.20
CA ASP A 96 -7.72 -4.60 -14.38
C ASP A 96 -7.31 -3.55 -13.34
N ARG A 97 -6.58 -3.98 -12.31
CA ARG A 97 -6.10 -3.14 -11.19
C ARG A 97 -4.59 -2.97 -11.16
N LEU A 98 -3.85 -3.75 -11.95
CA LEU A 98 -2.39 -3.69 -11.95
C LEU A 98 -1.90 -2.34 -12.48
N LEU A 99 -0.98 -1.74 -11.76
CA LEU A 99 -0.31 -0.51 -12.16
C LEU A 99 1.08 -0.86 -12.69
N THR A 100 1.30 -0.57 -13.96
CA THR A 100 2.56 -0.88 -14.66
C THR A 100 3.37 0.39 -14.87
N ALA A 101 4.65 0.36 -14.55
CA ALA A 101 5.60 1.43 -14.83
C ALA A 101 6.00 1.44 -16.33
N ASP A 102 6.59 2.53 -16.77
CA ASP A 102 7.02 2.71 -18.17
C ASP A 102 8.02 1.66 -18.63
N ASP A 103 8.80 1.09 -17.71
CA ASP A 103 9.76 0.01 -17.97
C ASP A 103 9.15 -1.41 -17.95
N GLY A 104 7.83 -1.52 -17.78
CA GLY A 104 7.10 -2.79 -17.78
C GLY A 104 7.01 -3.50 -16.45
N ARG A 105 7.61 -2.97 -15.38
CA ARG A 105 7.42 -3.51 -14.02
C ARG A 105 6.00 -3.29 -13.53
N VAL A 106 5.43 -4.27 -12.83
CA VAL A 106 4.17 -4.11 -12.11
C VAL A 106 4.48 -3.58 -10.71
N ILE A 107 4.24 -2.29 -10.50
CA ILE A 107 4.67 -1.55 -9.31
C ILE A 107 3.63 -1.46 -8.20
N GLY A 108 2.37 -1.75 -8.50
CA GLY A 108 1.31 -1.68 -7.52
C GLY A 108 -0.05 -2.08 -8.07
N ILE A 109 -1.07 -1.90 -7.25
CA ILE A 109 -2.47 -2.12 -7.60
C ILE A 109 -3.29 -0.87 -7.31
N LEU A 110 -4.33 -0.64 -8.10
CA LEU A 110 -5.32 0.41 -7.82
C LEU A 110 -6.12 0.04 -6.57
N ALA A 111 -6.31 1.00 -5.68
CA ALA A 111 -6.88 0.77 -4.36
C ALA A 111 -8.33 1.24 -4.21
N ASP A 112 -8.86 2.01 -5.15
CA ASP A 112 -10.16 2.69 -5.01
C ASP A 112 -11.35 1.76 -4.80
N ASP A 113 -11.29 0.56 -5.37
CA ASP A 113 -12.37 -0.42 -5.36
C ASP A 113 -11.99 -1.74 -4.68
N LEU A 114 -10.91 -1.76 -3.91
CA LEU A 114 -10.53 -2.96 -3.17
C LEU A 114 -11.56 -3.27 -2.08
N PRO A 115 -12.05 -4.52 -1.99
CA PRO A 115 -13.17 -4.87 -1.12
C PRO A 115 -12.98 -4.47 0.34
N VAL A 116 -11.80 -4.70 0.91
CA VAL A 116 -11.51 -4.36 2.32
C VAL A 116 -11.46 -2.85 2.52
N LEU A 117 -10.80 -2.11 1.62
CA LEU A 117 -10.69 -0.66 1.72
C LEU A 117 -12.03 0.05 1.47
N GLN A 118 -12.90 -0.52 0.66
CA GLN A 118 -14.28 -0.06 0.47
C GLN A 118 -15.12 -0.27 1.74
N ALA A 119 -15.00 -1.43 2.38
CA ALA A 119 -15.70 -1.73 3.63
C ALA A 119 -15.28 -0.78 4.77
N GLU A 120 -14.02 -0.36 4.78
CA GLU A 120 -13.45 0.57 5.77
C GLU A 120 -13.58 2.05 5.36
N GLU A 121 -14.35 2.33 4.32
CA GLU A 121 -14.55 3.69 3.79
C GLU A 121 -13.25 4.44 3.47
N CYS A 122 -12.19 3.70 3.15
CA CYS A 122 -10.94 4.27 2.66
C CYS A 122 -11.11 4.84 1.25
N TYR A 123 -10.45 5.94 0.96
CA TYR A 123 -10.44 6.55 -0.37
C TYR A 123 -11.85 6.83 -0.94
N THR A 124 -12.71 7.41 -0.14
CA THR A 124 -14.11 7.71 -0.50
C THR A 124 -14.27 8.80 -1.57
N ASN A 125 -13.22 9.56 -1.85
CA ASN A 125 -13.25 10.58 -2.89
C ASN A 125 -13.09 9.92 -4.27
N LYS A 126 -14.19 9.82 -5.01
CA LYS A 126 -14.24 9.21 -6.36
C LYS A 126 -13.53 10.01 -7.45
N GLU A 127 -13.09 11.22 -7.17
CA GLU A 127 -12.39 12.07 -8.14
C GLU A 127 -10.89 11.79 -8.21
N THR A 128 -10.33 11.07 -7.24
CA THR A 128 -8.91 10.78 -7.15
C THR A 128 -8.66 9.29 -7.01
N GLU A 129 -7.95 8.71 -7.97
CA GLU A 129 -7.52 7.32 -7.89
C GLU A 129 -6.38 7.15 -6.86
N ALA A 130 -6.40 6.06 -6.11
CA ALA A 130 -5.35 5.67 -5.18
C ALA A 130 -4.66 4.39 -5.66
N ALA A 131 -3.41 4.21 -5.28
CA ALA A 131 -2.60 3.03 -5.55
C ALA A 131 -1.88 2.56 -4.30
N ILE A 132 -1.62 1.27 -4.23
CA ILE A 132 -0.91 0.63 -3.13
C ILE A 132 0.17 -0.29 -3.68
N GLY A 133 1.33 -0.31 -3.06
CA GLY A 133 2.46 -1.13 -3.50
C GLY A 133 3.40 -1.51 -2.36
N ILE A 134 4.40 -2.31 -2.70
CA ILE A 134 5.41 -2.80 -1.77
C ILE A 134 6.71 -2.04 -2.00
N ILE A 135 7.33 -1.58 -0.92
CA ILE A 135 8.59 -0.83 -0.98
C ILE A 135 9.73 -1.75 -1.44
N TYR A 136 10.67 -1.22 -2.24
CA TYR A 136 11.75 -1.99 -2.86
C TYR A 136 12.66 -2.71 -1.84
N ASN A 137 12.88 -2.12 -0.67
CA ASN A 137 13.69 -2.68 0.41
C ASN A 137 12.85 -3.21 1.58
N ALA A 138 11.56 -3.47 1.36
CA ALA A 138 10.69 -4.02 2.38
C ALA A 138 11.31 -5.29 3.01
N PRO A 139 11.42 -5.36 4.34
CA PRO A 139 12.04 -6.52 5.01
C PRO A 139 11.16 -7.78 4.95
N HIS A 140 9.84 -7.63 4.79
CA HIS A 140 8.88 -8.72 4.86
C HIS A 140 8.01 -8.79 3.57
N LYS A 141 8.66 -8.89 2.40
CA LYS A 141 7.95 -8.84 1.09
C LYS A 141 6.90 -9.94 0.92
N ASP A 142 7.16 -11.14 1.39
CA ASP A 142 6.20 -12.24 1.27
C ASP A 142 4.93 -11.97 2.09
N GLU A 143 5.08 -11.41 3.28
CA GLU A 143 3.95 -11.01 4.12
C GLU A 143 3.23 -9.77 3.54
N ALA A 144 3.98 -8.85 2.95
CA ALA A 144 3.42 -7.70 2.26
C ALA A 144 2.55 -8.11 1.06
N VAL A 145 2.96 -9.10 0.29
CA VAL A 145 2.17 -9.67 -0.82
C VAL A 145 0.88 -10.29 -0.29
N LYS A 146 0.94 -11.06 0.79
CA LYS A 146 -0.26 -11.63 1.43
C LYS A 146 -1.24 -10.54 1.87
N TYR A 147 -0.73 -9.44 2.40
CA TYR A 147 -1.55 -8.29 2.79
C TYR A 147 -2.22 -7.63 1.60
N LEU A 148 -1.49 -7.40 0.49
CA LEU A 148 -2.09 -6.89 -0.75
C LEU A 148 -3.20 -7.79 -1.29
N LEU A 149 -2.99 -9.11 -1.29
CA LEU A 149 -3.97 -10.09 -1.73
C LEU A 149 -5.21 -10.09 -0.81
N TYR A 150 -5.00 -9.96 0.49
CA TYR A 150 -6.08 -9.80 1.45
C TYR A 150 -6.94 -8.56 1.15
N LEU A 151 -6.32 -7.39 0.93
CA LEU A 151 -7.02 -6.16 0.58
C LEU A 151 -7.83 -6.29 -0.71
N ALA A 152 -7.29 -7.00 -1.69
CA ALA A 152 -7.95 -7.25 -2.98
C ALA A 152 -9.00 -8.35 -2.96
N GLY A 153 -9.11 -9.11 -1.86
CA GLY A 153 -10.00 -10.27 -1.77
C GLY A 153 -9.57 -11.44 -2.67
N VAL A 154 -8.29 -11.53 -3.03
CA VAL A 154 -7.70 -12.58 -3.88
C VAL A 154 -7.03 -13.63 -3.00
N LYS A 155 -7.25 -14.89 -3.35
CA LYS A 155 -6.66 -16.05 -2.64
C LYS A 155 -5.43 -16.60 -3.33
#